data_ff87811a24d9225d8a60aee180ddd948
#
_entry.id   ff87811a24d9225d8a60aee180ddd948
#
_cell.length_a   1.000
_cell.length_b   1.000
_cell.length_c   1.000
_cell.angle_alpha   90.00
_cell.angle_beta   90.00
_cell.angle_gamma   90.00
#
_symmetry.space_group_name_H-M   'P 1'
#
loop_
_entity.id
_entity.type
_entity.pdbx_description
1 polymer ?
#
loop_
_entity_poly.entity_id
_entity_poly.type
_entity_poly.pdbx_seq_one_letter_code
_entity_poly.pdbx_strand_id
1 'polypeptide(L)'
;MSESTDQYALPADFSDRVFGVLLAAADGAAHARDAQEPGETETLALYLLDGLLEALEWAHDGVASDEAACMWLAALRWYKLVNKSFPEGAPEPQPRWIDEAFAGSPALATGDSQNLLALDNRDMASVGRPLFPQADTTGVLTRAAFVALLPRVDEATTAKIATDAAALTHGSPAAHRAAGAAALVVRAALESGTGSVDRWAALVQEFALEEPADDEAQGTEADANASDSAERHSDEATAGETPDREPVNTAGAGLFRAVTYVRNALAHTAPKAAYDALFEALGEEPDVETAAFATTLLAAVLGTDAVAHRPASEIDPVLDAMHERWMALTAGQ
;
A
#
# COMPACT_ATOMS: atom_id res chain seq x y z
N MET A 1 -2.04 41.89 0.26
CA MET A 1 -1.01 40.85 0.10
C MET A 1 -1.06 39.99 1.36
N SER A 2 -1.92 38.98 1.39
CA SER A 2 -2.01 38.00 2.47
C SER A 2 -2.91 36.85 1.99
N GLU A 3 -2.45 36.07 1.01
CA GLU A 3 -3.18 34.91 0.49
C GLU A 3 -2.26 33.65 0.33
N SER A 4 -1.06 33.65 0.88
CA SER A 4 -0.14 32.53 0.64
C SER A 4 0.08 31.59 1.85
N THR A 5 -0.64 31.79 2.96
CA THR A 5 -0.46 30.99 4.19
C THR A 5 -1.47 29.87 4.34
N ASP A 6 -2.52 29.84 3.52
CA ASP A 6 -3.66 28.92 3.71
C ASP A 6 -3.61 27.65 2.85
N GLN A 7 -2.71 27.59 1.88
CA GLN A 7 -2.64 26.47 0.92
C GLN A 7 -2.16 25.14 1.54
N TYR A 8 -1.58 25.19 2.75
CA TYR A 8 -1.04 24.03 3.47
C TYR A 8 -1.66 23.87 4.86
N ALA A 9 -2.79 24.55 5.13
CA ALA A 9 -3.50 24.37 6.39
C ALA A 9 -4.12 22.96 6.44
N LEU A 10 -3.73 22.18 7.45
CA LEU A 10 -4.30 20.87 7.67
C LEU A 10 -5.72 21.01 8.26
N PRO A 11 -6.65 20.10 7.91
CA PRO A 11 -7.95 20.03 8.57
C PRO A 11 -7.81 19.94 10.09
N ALA A 12 -8.76 20.50 10.84
CA ALA A 12 -8.72 20.48 12.31
C ALA A 12 -8.75 19.04 12.88
N ASP A 13 -9.34 18.12 12.17
CA ASP A 13 -9.45 16.70 12.50
C ASP A 13 -8.37 15.83 11.82
N PHE A 14 -7.32 16.44 11.23
CA PHE A 14 -6.25 15.70 10.54
C PHE A 14 -5.59 14.65 11.43
N SER A 15 -5.25 14.99 12.67
CA SER A 15 -4.65 14.05 13.63
C SER A 15 -5.57 12.86 13.94
N ASP A 16 -6.88 13.10 14.09
CA ASP A 16 -7.87 12.04 14.31
C ASP A 16 -7.98 11.13 13.09
N ARG A 17 -7.98 11.70 11.88
CA ARG A 17 -8.00 10.90 10.63
C ARG A 17 -6.72 10.07 10.46
N VAL A 18 -5.55 10.64 10.77
CA VAL A 18 -4.27 9.89 10.75
C VAL A 18 -4.36 8.70 11.70
N PHE A 19 -4.83 8.93 12.93
CA PHE A 19 -4.98 7.83 13.89
C PHE A 19 -6.02 6.81 13.43
N GLY A 20 -7.14 7.27 12.89
CA GLY A 20 -8.16 6.41 12.28
C GLY A 20 -7.59 5.51 11.19
N VAL A 21 -6.74 6.04 10.31
CA VAL A 21 -6.05 5.28 9.23
C VAL A 21 -5.19 4.15 9.80
N LEU A 22 -4.40 4.43 10.85
CA LEU A 22 -3.56 3.40 11.47
C LEU A 22 -4.39 2.27 12.10
N LEU A 23 -5.42 2.64 12.87
CA LEU A 23 -6.34 1.69 13.49
C LEU A 23 -7.09 0.85 12.45
N ALA A 24 -7.55 1.48 11.38
CA ALA A 24 -8.37 0.85 10.35
C ALA A 24 -7.59 -0.15 9.48
N ALA A 25 -6.32 0.10 9.21
CA ALA A 25 -5.47 -0.85 8.50
C ALA A 25 -5.37 -2.19 9.26
N ALA A 26 -5.14 -2.10 10.57
CA ALA A 26 -5.08 -3.29 11.43
C ALA A 26 -6.44 -3.99 11.55
N ASP A 27 -7.53 -3.22 11.71
CA ASP A 27 -8.88 -3.76 11.84
C ASP A 27 -9.35 -4.49 10.57
N GLY A 28 -9.17 -3.86 9.41
CA GLY A 28 -9.53 -4.47 8.11
C GLY A 28 -8.74 -5.73 7.81
N ALA A 29 -7.43 -5.73 8.11
CA ALA A 29 -6.58 -6.90 7.95
C ALA A 29 -6.96 -8.04 8.93
N ALA A 30 -7.22 -7.71 10.20
CA ALA A 30 -7.67 -8.67 11.22
C ALA A 30 -9.01 -9.32 10.84
N HIS A 31 -9.96 -8.51 10.36
CA HIS A 31 -11.26 -8.99 9.91
C HIS A 31 -11.13 -9.97 8.73
N ALA A 32 -10.32 -9.61 7.73
CA ALA A 32 -10.14 -10.46 6.56
C ALA A 32 -9.44 -11.79 6.86
N ARG A 33 -8.61 -11.83 7.89
CA ARG A 33 -7.94 -13.05 8.34
C ARG A 33 -8.76 -13.86 9.36
N ASP A 34 -9.85 -13.29 9.88
CA ASP A 34 -10.54 -13.82 11.06
C ASP A 34 -9.57 -14.08 12.23
N ALA A 35 -8.63 -13.16 12.46
CA ALA A 35 -7.56 -13.27 13.44
C ALA A 35 -7.25 -11.91 14.07
N GLN A 36 -7.00 -11.91 15.40
CA GLN A 36 -6.69 -10.68 16.14
C GLN A 36 -5.18 -10.42 16.28
N GLU A 37 -4.36 -11.41 16.02
CA GLU A 37 -2.90 -11.28 16.03
C GLU A 37 -2.44 -10.44 14.84
N PRO A 38 -1.41 -9.58 15.02
CA PRO A 38 -0.84 -8.79 13.94
C PRO A 38 -0.33 -9.67 12.79
N GLY A 39 -0.65 -9.31 11.55
CA GLY A 39 -0.19 -9.99 10.34
C GLY A 39 0.82 -9.20 9.54
N GLU A 40 1.14 -9.71 8.37
CA GLU A 40 2.09 -9.09 7.44
C GLU A 40 1.66 -7.70 7.00
N THR A 41 0.42 -7.57 6.53
CA THR A 41 -0.12 -6.36 5.89
C THR A 41 0.09 -5.11 6.73
N GLU A 42 -0.43 -5.12 7.96
CA GLU A 42 -0.33 -3.98 8.86
C GLU A 42 1.08 -3.83 9.43
N THR A 43 1.79 -4.92 9.76
CA THR A 43 3.12 -4.81 10.37
C THR A 43 4.15 -4.33 9.36
N LEU A 44 4.18 -4.83 8.13
CA LEU A 44 5.07 -4.32 7.10
C LEU A 44 4.79 -2.84 6.79
N ALA A 45 3.51 -2.46 6.66
CA ALA A 45 3.14 -1.06 6.43
C ALA A 45 3.63 -0.15 7.57
N LEU A 46 3.52 -0.57 8.84
CA LEU A 46 4.03 0.17 9.99
C LEU A 46 5.56 0.29 9.99
N TYR A 47 6.28 -0.77 9.59
CA TYR A 47 7.73 -0.68 9.46
C TYR A 47 8.14 0.30 8.36
N LEU A 48 7.45 0.31 7.22
CA LEU A 48 7.74 1.29 6.17
C LEU A 48 7.40 2.72 6.62
N LEU A 49 6.33 2.90 7.39
CA LEU A 49 6.00 4.19 8.00
C LEU A 49 7.08 4.63 9.00
N ASP A 50 7.66 3.70 9.81
CA ASP A 50 8.81 4.00 10.66
C ASP A 50 10.06 4.37 9.84
N GLY A 51 10.24 3.78 8.65
CA GLY A 51 11.29 4.19 7.72
C GLY A 51 11.10 5.63 7.21
N LEU A 52 9.85 6.02 6.90
CA LEU A 52 9.53 7.42 6.57
C LEU A 52 9.72 8.35 7.77
N LEU A 53 9.34 7.91 8.97
CA LEU A 53 9.58 8.65 10.20
C LEU A 53 11.08 8.92 10.41
N GLU A 54 11.94 7.92 10.17
CA GLU A 54 13.39 8.06 10.22
C GLU A 54 13.90 9.10 9.21
N ALA A 55 13.38 9.08 7.98
CA ALA A 55 13.72 10.07 6.97
C ALA A 55 13.32 11.49 7.39
N LEU A 56 12.15 11.66 8.02
CA LEU A 56 11.70 12.94 8.58
C LEU A 56 12.56 13.39 9.77
N GLU A 57 12.99 12.48 10.65
CA GLU A 57 13.92 12.77 11.75
C GLU A 57 15.23 13.34 11.20
N TRP A 58 15.83 12.70 10.17
CA TRP A 58 17.03 13.19 9.51
C TRP A 58 16.81 14.58 8.87
N ALA A 59 15.67 14.77 8.19
CA ALA A 59 15.34 16.06 7.58
C ALA A 59 15.20 17.17 8.64
N HIS A 60 14.58 16.85 9.80
CA HIS A 60 14.45 17.78 10.91
C HIS A 60 15.82 18.18 11.47
N ASP A 61 16.77 17.26 11.52
CA ASP A 61 18.15 17.51 11.94
C ASP A 61 19.00 18.21 10.84
N GLY A 62 18.40 18.55 9.70
CA GLY A 62 19.06 19.20 8.58
C GLY A 62 19.94 18.28 7.75
N VAL A 63 19.76 16.98 7.86
CA VAL A 63 20.49 15.96 7.12
C VAL A 63 19.63 15.44 5.98
N ALA A 64 20.17 15.41 4.76
CA ALA A 64 19.50 14.80 3.62
C ALA A 64 19.42 13.29 3.80
N SER A 65 18.26 12.71 3.52
CA SER A 65 18.02 11.28 3.54
C SER A 65 17.36 10.82 2.22
N ASP A 66 17.38 9.52 1.99
CA ASP A 66 16.68 8.87 0.88
C ASP A 66 15.51 8.09 1.49
N GLU A 67 14.28 8.55 1.25
CA GLU A 67 13.07 7.95 1.79
C GLU A 67 12.93 6.48 1.38
N ALA A 68 13.27 6.14 0.14
CA ALA A 68 13.20 4.77 -0.35
C ALA A 68 14.22 3.87 0.37
N ALA A 69 15.44 4.37 0.61
CA ALA A 69 16.46 3.63 1.37
C ALA A 69 16.05 3.44 2.84
N CYS A 70 15.49 4.47 3.49
CA CYS A 70 14.99 4.37 4.86
C CYS A 70 13.86 3.33 4.96
N MET A 71 12.90 3.35 4.03
CA MET A 71 11.83 2.36 3.96
C MET A 71 12.36 0.95 3.70
N TRP A 72 13.34 0.78 2.80
CA TRP A 72 13.95 -0.52 2.57
C TRP A 72 14.65 -1.08 3.81
N LEU A 73 15.45 -0.25 4.51
CA LEU A 73 16.11 -0.66 5.75
C LEU A 73 15.08 -1.03 6.84
N ALA A 74 13.96 -0.32 6.90
CA ALA A 74 12.84 -0.67 7.77
C ALA A 74 12.20 -2.01 7.37
N ALA A 75 11.98 -2.25 6.07
CA ALA A 75 11.47 -3.52 5.57
C ALA A 75 12.42 -4.70 5.89
N LEU A 76 13.74 -4.49 5.87
CA LEU A 76 14.71 -5.51 6.30
C LEU A 76 14.60 -5.82 7.81
N ARG A 77 14.31 -4.82 8.67
CA ARG A 77 14.02 -5.06 10.09
C ARG A 77 12.74 -5.90 10.26
N TRP A 78 11.69 -5.58 9.49
CA TRP A 78 10.48 -6.38 9.45
C TRP A 78 10.77 -7.82 8.96
N TYR A 79 11.53 -8.00 7.87
CA TYR A 79 11.94 -9.32 7.38
C TYR A 79 12.63 -10.13 8.49
N LYS A 80 13.54 -9.51 9.24
CA LYS A 80 14.19 -10.13 10.41
C LYS A 80 13.18 -10.49 11.51
N LEU A 81 12.16 -9.67 11.74
CA LEU A 81 11.12 -9.99 12.73
C LEU A 81 10.42 -11.31 12.36
N VAL A 82 10.09 -11.50 11.09
CA VAL A 82 9.41 -12.71 10.58
C VAL A 82 10.37 -13.90 10.52
N ASN A 83 11.52 -13.75 9.85
CA ASN A 83 12.44 -14.86 9.52
C ASN A 83 13.53 -15.09 10.56
N LYS A 84 13.60 -14.26 11.63
CA LYS A 84 14.58 -14.30 12.74
C LYS A 84 16.03 -14.01 12.32
N SER A 85 16.26 -13.66 11.05
CA SER A 85 17.57 -13.28 10.50
C SER A 85 17.38 -12.28 9.37
N PHE A 86 18.40 -11.48 9.09
CA PHE A 86 18.44 -10.68 7.86
C PHE A 86 18.69 -11.58 6.64
N PRO A 87 18.32 -11.14 5.41
CA PRO A 87 18.67 -11.83 4.19
C PRO A 87 20.20 -11.94 4.04
N GLU A 88 20.68 -13.00 3.44
CA GLU A 88 22.12 -13.22 3.27
C GLU A 88 22.78 -12.12 2.43
N GLY A 89 23.77 -11.45 3.02
CA GLY A 89 24.52 -10.37 2.38
C GLY A 89 23.79 -9.02 2.28
N ALA A 90 22.57 -8.91 2.82
CA ALA A 90 21.89 -7.64 2.96
C ALA A 90 22.51 -6.81 4.11
N PRO A 91 22.33 -5.47 4.10
CA PRO A 91 22.71 -4.66 5.26
C PRO A 91 21.91 -5.03 6.51
N GLU A 92 22.54 -4.86 7.66
CA GLU A 92 21.91 -5.06 8.98
C GLU A 92 21.63 -3.69 9.62
N PRO A 93 20.45 -3.08 9.40
CA PRO A 93 20.12 -1.79 9.97
C PRO A 93 20.06 -1.85 11.50
N GLN A 94 20.36 -0.69 12.13
CA GLN A 94 20.25 -0.57 13.57
C GLN A 94 18.79 -0.73 14.02
N PRO A 95 18.56 -1.33 15.19
CA PRO A 95 17.21 -1.47 15.73
C PRO A 95 16.63 -0.10 16.07
N ARG A 96 15.32 0.02 15.94
CA ARG A 96 14.53 1.18 16.31
C ARG A 96 13.44 0.78 17.32
N TRP A 97 12.73 1.77 17.83
CA TRP A 97 11.67 1.59 18.83
C TRP A 97 10.62 0.55 18.43
N ILE A 98 10.29 0.47 17.14
CA ILE A 98 9.30 -0.47 16.60
C ILE A 98 9.75 -1.93 16.73
N ASP A 99 11.05 -2.19 16.65
CA ASP A 99 11.61 -3.55 16.83
C ASP A 99 11.43 -4.04 18.28
N GLU A 100 11.54 -3.13 19.25
CA GLU A 100 11.28 -3.44 20.67
C GLU A 100 9.78 -3.63 20.91
N ALA A 101 8.94 -2.82 20.27
CA ALA A 101 7.49 -2.90 20.40
C ALA A 101 6.93 -4.23 19.87
N PHE A 102 7.52 -4.79 18.83
CA PHE A 102 7.16 -6.11 18.29
C PHE A 102 8.01 -7.27 18.84
N ALA A 103 8.91 -7.01 19.80
CA ALA A 103 9.73 -8.07 20.38
C ALA A 103 8.85 -9.10 21.08
N GLY A 104 8.83 -10.33 20.55
CA GLY A 104 8.03 -11.43 21.09
C GLY A 104 6.61 -11.57 20.51
N SER A 105 6.16 -10.64 19.70
CA SER A 105 4.91 -10.80 18.94
C SER A 105 5.11 -11.86 17.86
N PRO A 106 4.16 -12.80 17.67
CA PRO A 106 4.18 -13.66 16.51
C PRO A 106 3.80 -12.80 15.28
N ALA A 107 4.79 -12.28 14.56
CA ALA A 107 4.53 -11.72 13.24
C ALA A 107 4.20 -12.91 12.32
N LEU A 108 2.92 -13.06 12.00
CA LEU A 108 2.48 -14.10 11.10
C LEU A 108 2.84 -13.67 9.68
N ALA A 109 3.48 -14.57 8.94
CA ALA A 109 3.71 -14.43 7.50
C ALA A 109 2.40 -14.76 6.74
N THR A 110 1.32 -14.06 7.09
CA THR A 110 -0.02 -14.22 6.49
C THR A 110 -0.39 -12.95 5.77
N GLY A 111 -0.09 -12.88 4.51
CA GLY A 111 -0.33 -11.72 3.66
C GLY A 111 0.13 -12.04 2.24
N ASP A 112 0.67 -11.05 1.57
CA ASP A 112 1.19 -11.22 0.21
C ASP A 112 2.59 -11.83 0.24
N SER A 113 2.71 -13.11 -0.07
CA SER A 113 3.99 -13.85 -0.11
C SER A 113 5.06 -13.19 -1.00
N GLN A 114 4.66 -12.33 -1.94
CA GLN A 114 5.57 -11.57 -2.78
C GLN A 114 6.47 -10.64 -1.95
N ASN A 115 5.97 -10.11 -0.84
CA ASN A 115 6.75 -9.24 0.03
C ASN A 115 7.98 -9.95 0.63
N LEU A 116 7.77 -11.12 1.23
CA LEU A 116 8.87 -11.92 1.79
C LEU A 116 9.83 -12.38 0.70
N LEU A 117 9.29 -12.84 -0.44
CA LEU A 117 10.12 -13.29 -1.58
C LEU A 117 11.03 -12.17 -2.10
N ALA A 118 10.53 -10.96 -2.20
CA ALA A 118 11.31 -9.84 -2.72
C ALA A 118 12.34 -9.33 -1.69
N LEU A 119 11.97 -9.31 -0.42
CA LEU A 119 12.86 -8.85 0.66
C LEU A 119 13.94 -9.89 1.00
N ASP A 120 13.78 -11.16 0.60
CA ASP A 120 14.84 -12.17 0.68
C ASP A 120 15.92 -11.92 -0.38
N ASN A 121 16.44 -10.69 -0.39
CA ASN A 121 17.47 -10.27 -1.34
C ASN A 121 18.41 -9.27 -0.66
N ARG A 122 19.70 -9.33 -1.05
CA ARG A 122 20.72 -8.41 -0.55
C ARG A 122 20.62 -7.01 -1.14
N ASP A 123 20.02 -6.87 -2.31
CA ASP A 123 19.95 -5.63 -3.08
C ASP A 123 18.57 -5.00 -2.96
N MET A 124 18.54 -3.66 -2.80
CA MET A 124 17.32 -2.89 -2.84
C MET A 124 16.73 -2.88 -4.26
N ALA A 125 15.47 -3.29 -4.40
CA ALA A 125 14.72 -3.06 -5.61
C ALA A 125 14.32 -1.59 -5.76
N SER A 126 14.10 -1.15 -6.98
CA SER A 126 13.62 0.20 -7.29
C SER A 126 12.87 0.20 -8.62
N VAL A 127 12.17 1.29 -8.92
CA VAL A 127 11.48 1.46 -10.21
C VAL A 127 12.43 1.23 -11.40
N GLY A 128 13.63 1.77 -11.35
CA GLY A 128 14.64 1.62 -12.42
C GLY A 128 15.36 0.27 -12.42
N ARG A 129 15.24 -0.52 -11.34
CA ARG A 129 15.87 -1.83 -11.19
C ARG A 129 14.92 -2.79 -10.45
N PRO A 130 13.83 -3.21 -11.09
CA PRO A 130 12.86 -4.10 -10.47
C PRO A 130 13.44 -5.52 -10.32
N LEU A 131 13.25 -6.14 -9.15
CA LEU A 131 13.62 -7.55 -8.94
C LEU A 131 12.57 -8.51 -9.50
N PHE A 132 11.29 -8.14 -9.40
CA PHE A 132 10.16 -8.97 -9.84
C PHE A 132 9.23 -8.18 -10.77
N PRO A 133 9.59 -7.98 -12.04
CA PRO A 133 8.87 -7.07 -12.95
C PRO A 133 7.44 -7.49 -13.28
N GLN A 134 7.05 -8.71 -12.94
CA GLN A 134 5.69 -9.21 -13.14
C GLN A 134 4.84 -9.21 -11.87
N ALA A 135 5.43 -8.87 -10.70
CA ALA A 135 4.71 -8.83 -9.44
C ALA A 135 3.72 -7.65 -9.42
N ASP A 136 2.44 -7.99 -9.44
CA ASP A 136 1.31 -7.05 -9.52
C ASP A 136 0.17 -7.45 -8.58
N THR A 137 0.51 -7.85 -7.37
CA THR A 137 -0.49 -8.20 -6.36
C THR A 137 -0.88 -7.00 -5.50
N THR A 138 -1.93 -7.16 -4.69
CA THR A 138 -2.51 -6.11 -3.84
C THR A 138 -1.61 -5.67 -2.69
N GLY A 139 -0.53 -6.40 -2.40
CA GLY A 139 0.39 -6.17 -1.28
C GLY A 139 1.06 -4.80 -1.20
N VAL A 140 0.80 -3.92 -2.18
CA VAL A 140 1.29 -2.53 -2.19
C VAL A 140 0.30 -1.51 -1.61
N LEU A 141 -0.99 -1.86 -1.45
CA LEU A 141 -2.05 -0.87 -1.23
C LEU A 141 -2.00 -0.25 0.16
N THR A 142 -1.92 -1.06 1.21
CA THR A 142 -1.94 -0.58 2.60
C THR A 142 -0.73 0.30 2.92
N ARG A 143 0.47 -0.09 2.47
CA ARG A 143 1.68 0.72 2.67
C ARG A 143 1.65 2.02 1.88
N ALA A 144 1.07 2.03 0.68
CA ALA A 144 0.87 3.23 -0.11
C ALA A 144 -0.08 4.21 0.59
N ALA A 145 -1.15 3.71 1.23
CA ALA A 145 -2.03 4.52 2.04
C ALA A 145 -1.29 5.23 3.19
N PHE A 146 -0.30 4.57 3.80
CA PHE A 146 0.49 5.17 4.88
C PHE A 146 1.44 6.28 4.39
N VAL A 147 1.89 6.23 3.14
CA VAL A 147 2.63 7.35 2.53
C VAL A 147 1.77 8.62 2.45
N ALA A 148 0.46 8.47 2.27
CA ALA A 148 -0.47 9.60 2.24
C ALA A 148 -0.57 10.38 3.56
N LEU A 149 -0.08 9.83 4.66
CA LEU A 149 -0.02 10.50 5.97
C LEU A 149 1.00 11.64 6.02
N LEU A 150 1.92 11.73 5.04
CA LEU A 150 2.86 12.85 4.91
C LEU A 150 2.09 14.15 4.62
N PRO A 151 2.05 15.12 5.54
CA PRO A 151 1.36 16.37 5.29
C PRO A 151 2.22 17.33 4.48
N ARG A 152 1.58 18.28 3.80
CA ARG A 152 2.24 19.43 3.15
C ARG A 152 3.26 19.09 2.06
N VAL A 153 3.20 17.89 1.50
CA VAL A 153 3.93 17.51 0.28
C VAL A 153 2.98 17.59 -0.92
N ASP A 154 3.49 17.80 -2.11
CA ASP A 154 2.64 17.82 -3.30
C ASP A 154 2.22 16.41 -3.74
N GLU A 155 1.24 16.32 -4.64
CA GLU A 155 0.71 15.05 -5.14
C GLU A 155 1.76 14.24 -5.89
N ALA A 156 2.61 14.89 -6.67
CA ALA A 156 3.66 14.21 -7.43
C ALA A 156 4.68 13.56 -6.48
N THR A 157 5.07 14.25 -5.42
CA THR A 157 5.95 13.73 -4.37
C THR A 157 5.28 12.57 -3.62
N THR A 158 4.00 12.71 -3.25
CA THR A 158 3.24 11.64 -2.58
C THR A 158 3.17 10.39 -3.46
N ALA A 159 2.79 10.53 -4.73
CA ALA A 159 2.71 9.41 -5.67
C ALA A 159 4.09 8.77 -5.90
N LYS A 160 5.16 9.58 -6.02
CA LYS A 160 6.52 9.08 -6.16
C LYS A 160 6.96 8.22 -4.96
N ILE A 161 6.79 8.70 -3.73
CA ILE A 161 7.20 7.95 -2.53
C ILE A 161 6.38 6.66 -2.40
N ALA A 162 5.07 6.68 -2.71
CA ALA A 162 4.24 5.49 -2.73
C ALA A 162 4.68 4.47 -3.79
N THR A 163 5.06 4.94 -4.97
CA THR A 163 5.65 4.13 -6.04
C THR A 163 6.98 3.51 -5.61
N ASP A 164 7.86 4.29 -4.97
CA ASP A 164 9.13 3.78 -4.45
C ASP A 164 8.91 2.72 -3.35
N ALA A 165 7.94 2.93 -2.45
CA ALA A 165 7.56 1.94 -1.44
C ALA A 165 7.04 0.63 -2.06
N ALA A 166 6.25 0.72 -3.15
CA ALA A 166 5.78 -0.45 -3.89
C ALA A 166 6.93 -1.18 -4.59
N ALA A 167 7.85 -0.44 -5.21
CA ALA A 167 8.97 -0.97 -5.97
C ALA A 167 9.96 -1.80 -5.15
N LEU A 168 9.96 -1.67 -3.82
CA LEU A 168 10.77 -2.49 -2.93
C LEU A 168 10.46 -3.98 -3.06
N THR A 169 9.23 -4.33 -3.44
CA THR A 169 8.77 -5.73 -3.48
C THR A 169 8.02 -6.09 -4.78
N HIS A 170 7.39 -5.12 -5.42
CA HIS A 170 6.59 -5.31 -6.63
C HIS A 170 7.20 -4.51 -7.77
N GLY A 171 7.62 -5.18 -8.82
CA GLY A 171 8.33 -4.55 -9.94
C GLY A 171 7.42 -4.21 -11.12
N SER A 172 6.13 -4.59 -11.10
CA SER A 172 5.19 -4.29 -12.17
C SER A 172 4.88 -2.78 -12.25
N PRO A 173 4.94 -2.16 -13.44
CA PRO A 173 4.49 -0.79 -13.62
C PRO A 173 3.03 -0.58 -13.22
N ALA A 174 2.17 -1.59 -13.34
CA ALA A 174 0.77 -1.53 -12.91
C ALA A 174 0.65 -1.44 -11.38
N ALA A 175 1.43 -2.24 -10.62
CA ALA A 175 1.50 -2.13 -9.17
C ALA A 175 2.01 -0.75 -8.72
N HIS A 176 3.01 -0.21 -9.40
CA HIS A 176 3.55 1.12 -9.13
C HIS A 176 2.49 2.21 -9.31
N ARG A 177 1.75 2.18 -10.42
CA ARG A 177 0.65 3.13 -10.67
C ARG A 177 -0.48 2.97 -9.65
N ALA A 178 -0.86 1.74 -9.33
CA ALA A 178 -1.90 1.47 -8.32
C ALA A 178 -1.50 2.03 -6.94
N ALA A 179 -0.24 1.87 -6.53
CA ALA A 179 0.28 2.43 -5.28
C ALA A 179 0.25 3.97 -5.27
N GLY A 180 0.69 4.61 -6.35
CA GLY A 180 0.59 6.07 -6.49
C GLY A 180 -0.85 6.57 -6.39
N ALA A 181 -1.78 5.94 -7.12
CA ALA A 181 -3.20 6.26 -7.06
C ALA A 181 -3.82 6.02 -5.67
N ALA A 182 -3.48 4.91 -5.01
CA ALA A 182 -3.93 4.60 -3.65
C ALA A 182 -3.54 5.69 -2.66
N ALA A 183 -2.28 6.12 -2.69
CA ALA A 183 -1.79 7.21 -1.84
C ALA A 183 -2.53 8.53 -2.11
N LEU A 184 -2.76 8.89 -3.37
CA LEU A 184 -3.47 10.12 -3.73
C LEU A 184 -4.94 10.10 -3.32
N VAL A 185 -5.63 8.95 -3.44
CA VAL A 185 -7.01 8.79 -2.99
C VAL A 185 -7.12 8.97 -1.47
N VAL A 186 -6.25 8.31 -0.70
CA VAL A 186 -6.22 8.44 0.77
C VAL A 186 -5.84 9.86 1.18
N ARG A 187 -4.88 10.50 0.52
CA ARG A 187 -4.51 11.90 0.77
C ARG A 187 -5.70 12.84 0.55
N ALA A 188 -6.40 12.72 -0.59
CA ALA A 188 -7.59 13.51 -0.85
C ALA A 188 -8.66 13.32 0.24
N ALA A 189 -8.82 12.09 0.74
CA ALA A 189 -9.73 11.78 1.84
C ALA A 189 -9.28 12.45 3.16
N LEU A 190 -8.00 12.39 3.51
CA LEU A 190 -7.43 13.04 4.70
C LEU A 190 -7.60 14.57 4.67
N GLU A 191 -7.45 15.18 3.50
CA GLU A 191 -7.53 16.64 3.34
C GLU A 191 -8.97 17.16 3.26
N SER A 192 -9.90 16.40 2.64
CA SER A 192 -11.23 16.92 2.30
C SER A 192 -12.40 16.04 2.77
N GLY A 193 -12.13 14.91 3.41
CA GLY A 193 -13.17 13.99 3.87
C GLY A 193 -14.11 13.55 2.75
N THR A 194 -15.41 13.58 3.01
CA THR A 194 -16.44 13.24 2.01
C THR A 194 -16.42 14.13 0.76
N GLY A 195 -15.88 15.36 0.86
CA GLY A 195 -15.74 16.28 -0.27
C GLY A 195 -14.78 15.79 -1.35
N SER A 196 -13.94 14.79 -1.06
CA SER A 196 -12.99 14.21 -2.02
C SER A 196 -13.56 13.08 -2.89
N VAL A 197 -14.72 12.52 -2.54
CA VAL A 197 -15.26 11.26 -3.11
C VAL A 197 -15.43 11.32 -4.63
N ASP A 198 -15.87 12.45 -5.17
CA ASP A 198 -16.06 12.64 -6.61
C ASP A 198 -14.71 12.63 -7.37
N ARG A 199 -13.61 12.97 -6.70
CA ARG A 199 -12.27 12.98 -7.29
C ARG A 199 -11.63 11.59 -7.37
N TRP A 200 -12.02 10.65 -6.50
CA TRP A 200 -11.37 9.35 -6.41
C TRP A 200 -11.40 8.56 -7.71
N ALA A 201 -12.55 8.57 -8.42
CA ALA A 201 -12.67 7.87 -9.70
C ALA A 201 -11.69 8.41 -10.75
N ALA A 202 -11.51 9.74 -10.79
CA ALA A 202 -10.55 10.38 -11.69
C ALA A 202 -9.10 10.00 -11.32
N LEU A 203 -8.73 10.03 -10.03
CA LEU A 203 -7.40 9.63 -9.57
C LEU A 203 -7.08 8.17 -9.93
N VAL A 204 -8.03 7.26 -9.70
CA VAL A 204 -7.85 5.85 -10.06
C VAL A 204 -7.73 5.68 -11.57
N GLN A 205 -8.54 6.39 -12.36
CA GLN A 205 -8.51 6.31 -13.82
C GLN A 205 -7.21 6.89 -14.40
N GLU A 206 -6.76 8.02 -13.89
CA GLU A 206 -5.55 8.71 -14.38
C GLU A 206 -4.28 7.88 -14.13
N PHE A 207 -4.16 7.27 -12.96
CA PHE A 207 -2.93 6.59 -12.55
C PHE A 207 -2.97 5.06 -12.74
N ALA A 208 -4.11 4.41 -12.54
CA ALA A 208 -4.18 2.96 -12.52
C ALA A 208 -4.52 2.32 -13.88
N LEU A 209 -5.15 3.07 -14.80
CA LEU A 209 -5.70 2.52 -16.06
C LEU A 209 -4.95 2.98 -17.32
N GLU A 210 -3.89 3.76 -17.25
CA GLU A 210 -3.03 3.96 -18.42
C GLU A 210 -2.40 2.61 -18.79
N GLU A 211 -2.95 1.96 -19.81
CA GLU A 211 -2.24 0.88 -20.48
C GLU A 211 -0.90 1.46 -20.99
N PRO A 212 0.24 0.73 -20.82
CA PRO A 212 1.47 1.15 -21.45
C PRO A 212 1.18 1.31 -22.95
N ALA A 213 1.45 2.50 -23.51
CA ALA A 213 1.45 2.70 -24.93
C ALA A 213 2.33 1.58 -25.52
N ASP A 214 1.79 0.77 -26.40
CA ASP A 214 2.55 -0.23 -27.13
C ASP A 214 3.73 0.50 -27.78
N ASP A 215 4.93 0.34 -27.21
CA ASP A 215 6.15 0.72 -27.86
C ASP A 215 6.22 -0.16 -29.13
N GLU A 216 5.82 0.44 -30.24
CA GLU A 216 5.89 -0.18 -31.56
C GLU A 216 7.30 -0.76 -31.71
N ALA A 217 7.36 -2.08 -31.71
CA ALA A 217 8.54 -2.82 -32.02
C ALA A 217 9.16 -2.28 -33.31
N GLN A 218 10.22 -1.49 -33.19
CA GLN A 218 11.07 -1.21 -34.33
C GLN A 218 11.68 -2.52 -34.77
N GLY A 219 11.02 -3.09 -35.79
CA GLY A 219 11.50 -4.25 -36.51
C GLY A 219 12.87 -3.96 -37.11
N THR A 220 13.89 -4.60 -36.58
CA THR A 220 15.12 -4.85 -37.34
C THR A 220 14.86 -6.05 -38.25
N GLU A 221 14.64 -5.75 -39.54
CA GLU A 221 14.81 -6.74 -40.61
C GLU A 221 16.24 -7.28 -40.57
N ALA A 222 16.41 -8.57 -40.33
CA ALA A 222 17.61 -9.29 -40.68
C ALA A 222 17.27 -10.71 -41.12
N ASP A 223 17.42 -10.90 -42.44
CA ASP A 223 17.76 -12.13 -43.14
C ASP A 223 16.87 -13.37 -43.04
N ALA A 224 16.12 -13.51 -44.12
CA ALA A 224 15.64 -14.79 -44.66
C ALA A 224 16.84 -15.63 -45.17
N ASN A 225 17.04 -16.84 -44.68
CA ASN A 225 17.29 -18.01 -45.52
C ASN A 225 17.39 -19.31 -44.72
N ALA A 226 16.66 -20.30 -45.11
CA ALA A 226 16.92 -21.71 -45.28
C ALA A 226 15.73 -22.62 -44.89
N SER A 227 14.99 -22.97 -45.91
CA SER A 227 14.52 -24.30 -46.35
C SER A 227 14.33 -25.44 -45.33
N ASP A 228 13.12 -25.93 -45.30
CA ASP A 228 12.62 -27.22 -45.84
C ASP A 228 12.24 -28.32 -44.83
N SER A 229 11.13 -28.95 -45.20
CA SER A 229 10.53 -30.26 -44.87
C SER A 229 9.66 -30.40 -43.60
N ALA A 230 8.37 -30.35 -43.83
CA ALA A 230 7.35 -31.40 -43.80
C ALA A 230 7.20 -32.23 -42.50
N GLU A 231 6.06 -32.14 -41.86
CA GLU A 231 4.99 -33.16 -41.90
C GLU A 231 3.75 -32.72 -41.11
N ARG A 232 2.60 -32.89 -41.76
CA ARG A 232 1.27 -32.62 -41.22
C ARG A 232 0.87 -33.74 -40.25
N HIS A 233 0.48 -33.36 -39.03
CA HIS A 233 -0.49 -34.14 -38.26
C HIS A 233 -1.61 -33.22 -37.85
N SER A 234 -2.77 -33.48 -38.45
CA SER A 234 -4.06 -32.94 -38.05
C SER A 234 -4.55 -33.73 -36.83
N ASP A 235 -4.64 -33.08 -35.69
CA ASP A 235 -5.49 -33.56 -34.62
C ASP A 235 -6.47 -32.47 -34.26
N GLU A 236 -7.75 -32.81 -34.32
CA GLU A 236 -8.90 -32.05 -33.90
C GLU A 236 -8.75 -31.69 -32.44
N ALA A 237 -8.47 -30.41 -32.13
CA ALA A 237 -8.58 -29.89 -30.79
C ALA A 237 -10.05 -29.56 -30.53
N THR A 238 -10.69 -30.41 -29.77
CA THR A 238 -11.92 -30.14 -29.00
C THR A 238 -11.83 -28.77 -28.36
N ALA A 239 -12.89 -27.96 -28.56
CA ALA A 239 -13.10 -26.70 -27.84
C ALA A 239 -13.12 -26.99 -26.33
N GLY A 240 -11.97 -26.83 -25.69
CA GLY A 240 -11.84 -26.85 -24.24
C GLY A 240 -12.46 -25.59 -23.65
N GLU A 241 -13.38 -25.80 -22.73
CA GLU A 241 -13.88 -24.77 -21.81
C GLU A 241 -12.70 -23.96 -21.29
N THR A 242 -12.73 -22.65 -21.47
CA THR A 242 -11.81 -21.74 -20.78
C THR A 242 -11.99 -21.97 -19.28
N PRO A 243 -10.93 -22.36 -18.54
CA PRO A 243 -11.06 -22.47 -17.10
C PRO A 243 -11.52 -21.12 -16.57
N ASP A 244 -12.52 -21.14 -15.68
CA ASP A 244 -12.92 -19.97 -14.89
C ASP A 244 -11.64 -19.37 -14.31
N ARG A 245 -11.22 -18.23 -14.86
CA ARG A 245 -10.09 -17.48 -14.31
C ARG A 245 -10.56 -16.99 -12.95
N GLU A 246 -9.98 -17.51 -11.89
CA GLU A 246 -10.07 -16.89 -10.57
C GLU A 246 -9.82 -15.38 -10.73
N PRO A 247 -10.59 -14.53 -10.03
CA PRO A 247 -10.41 -13.09 -10.12
C PRO A 247 -8.95 -12.76 -9.75
N VAL A 248 -8.20 -12.28 -10.73
CA VAL A 248 -6.78 -11.94 -10.52
C VAL A 248 -6.74 -10.79 -9.53
N ASN A 249 -6.17 -11.03 -8.34
CA ASN A 249 -5.97 -10.02 -7.30
C ASN A 249 -4.79 -9.11 -7.65
N THR A 250 -4.93 -8.35 -8.74
CA THR A 250 -3.96 -7.32 -9.09
C THR A 250 -4.14 -6.08 -8.22
N ALA A 251 -3.07 -5.32 -8.01
CA ALA A 251 -3.09 -4.07 -7.27
C ALA A 251 -4.14 -3.09 -7.82
N GLY A 252 -4.23 -2.95 -9.15
CA GLY A 252 -5.23 -2.10 -9.80
C GLY A 252 -6.66 -2.55 -9.55
N ALA A 253 -6.93 -3.87 -9.64
CA ALA A 253 -8.26 -4.42 -9.38
C ALA A 253 -8.66 -4.29 -7.91
N GLY A 254 -7.73 -4.54 -6.98
CA GLY A 254 -7.93 -4.36 -5.54
C GLY A 254 -8.25 -2.90 -5.19
N LEU A 255 -7.46 -1.96 -5.71
CA LEU A 255 -7.71 -0.52 -5.55
C LEU A 255 -9.10 -0.11 -6.04
N PHE A 256 -9.46 -0.52 -7.26
CA PHE A 256 -10.76 -0.18 -7.85
C PHE A 256 -11.93 -0.72 -7.01
N ARG A 257 -11.84 -1.98 -6.55
CA ARG A 257 -12.85 -2.59 -5.67
C ARG A 257 -12.97 -1.81 -4.36
N ALA A 258 -11.85 -1.58 -3.68
CA ALA A 258 -11.84 -0.87 -2.40
C ALA A 258 -12.46 0.52 -2.50
N VAL A 259 -12.07 1.32 -3.49
CA VAL A 259 -12.64 2.66 -3.74
C VAL A 259 -14.15 2.60 -4.01
N THR A 260 -14.59 1.61 -4.77
CA THR A 260 -16.01 1.41 -5.08
C THR A 260 -16.81 1.06 -3.82
N TYR A 261 -16.31 0.14 -3.00
CA TYR A 261 -16.97 -0.28 -1.76
C TYR A 261 -17.07 0.86 -0.76
N VAL A 262 -15.97 1.59 -0.54
CA VAL A 262 -15.96 2.74 0.38
C VAL A 262 -16.90 3.84 -0.09
N ARG A 263 -16.90 4.16 -1.39
CA ARG A 263 -17.83 5.16 -1.94
C ARG A 263 -19.29 4.77 -1.69
N ASN A 264 -19.64 3.50 -1.85
CA ASN A 264 -20.99 3.00 -1.59
C ASN A 264 -21.31 3.03 -0.09
N ALA A 265 -20.37 2.65 0.77
CA ALA A 265 -20.50 2.68 2.22
C ALA A 265 -20.76 4.11 2.75
N LEU A 266 -20.09 5.12 2.16
CA LEU A 266 -20.27 6.54 2.51
C LEU A 266 -21.65 7.12 2.12
N ALA A 267 -22.51 6.38 1.44
CA ALA A 267 -23.92 6.74 1.29
C ALA A 267 -24.68 6.66 2.64
N HIS A 268 -24.14 5.92 3.60
CA HIS A 268 -24.66 5.87 4.97
C HIS A 268 -24.08 7.02 5.80
N THR A 269 -24.96 7.76 6.48
CA THR A 269 -24.56 8.96 7.24
C THR A 269 -23.95 8.64 8.61
N ALA A 270 -24.27 7.48 9.20
CA ALA A 270 -23.72 7.05 10.48
C ALA A 270 -22.43 6.25 10.26
N PRO A 271 -21.30 6.57 10.96
CA PRO A 271 -20.03 5.87 10.78
C PRO A 271 -20.12 4.36 10.93
N LYS A 272 -20.86 3.89 11.96
CA LYS A 272 -21.08 2.43 12.11
C LYS A 272 -21.83 1.80 10.94
N ALA A 273 -22.84 2.46 10.40
CA ALA A 273 -23.58 1.92 9.27
C ALA A 273 -22.71 1.88 8.00
N ALA A 274 -21.84 2.87 7.82
CA ALA A 274 -20.86 2.86 6.73
C ALA A 274 -19.85 1.71 6.90
N TYR A 275 -19.38 1.49 8.12
CA TYR A 275 -18.48 0.36 8.43
C TYR A 275 -19.18 -0.99 8.14
N ASP A 276 -20.38 -1.20 8.67
CA ASP A 276 -21.12 -2.45 8.46
C ASP A 276 -21.37 -2.70 6.96
N ALA A 277 -21.74 -1.67 6.20
CA ALA A 277 -21.95 -1.75 4.76
C ALA A 277 -20.66 -2.05 3.97
N LEU A 278 -19.51 -1.53 4.44
CA LEU A 278 -18.22 -1.84 3.85
C LEU A 278 -17.89 -3.33 4.00
N PHE A 279 -18.04 -3.88 5.21
CA PHE A 279 -17.73 -5.29 5.46
C PHE A 279 -18.73 -6.25 4.80
N GLU A 280 -20.00 -5.85 4.67
CA GLU A 280 -20.96 -6.59 3.85
C GLU A 280 -20.52 -6.63 2.37
N ALA A 281 -20.01 -5.53 1.83
CA ALA A 281 -19.53 -5.46 0.45
C ALA A 281 -18.22 -6.23 0.21
N LEU A 282 -17.35 -6.31 1.23
CA LEU A 282 -16.11 -7.09 1.18
C LEU A 282 -16.39 -8.61 1.14
N GLY A 283 -17.49 -9.09 1.77
CA GLY A 283 -17.88 -10.50 1.79
C GLY A 283 -17.18 -11.32 2.86
N GLU A 284 -17.34 -12.66 2.80
CA GLU A 284 -16.89 -13.60 3.84
C GLU A 284 -15.38 -13.89 3.79
N GLU A 285 -14.76 -13.87 2.60
CA GLU A 285 -13.34 -14.17 2.39
C GLU A 285 -12.68 -13.07 1.54
N PRO A 286 -12.56 -11.84 2.06
CA PRO A 286 -11.95 -10.76 1.30
C PRO A 286 -10.43 -10.94 1.19
N ASP A 287 -9.86 -10.39 0.11
CA ASP A 287 -8.41 -10.19 0.04
C ASP A 287 -7.94 -9.25 1.16
N VAL A 288 -6.98 -9.70 1.96
CA VAL A 288 -6.53 -9.01 3.19
C VAL A 288 -6.07 -7.58 2.91
N GLU A 289 -5.29 -7.38 1.86
CA GLU A 289 -4.79 -6.06 1.48
C GLU A 289 -5.91 -5.13 0.98
N THR A 290 -6.85 -5.67 0.20
CA THR A 290 -8.02 -4.91 -0.26
C THR A 290 -8.90 -4.50 0.93
N ALA A 291 -9.10 -5.38 1.90
CA ALA A 291 -9.89 -5.09 3.09
C ALA A 291 -9.20 -4.05 3.99
N ALA A 292 -7.92 -4.22 4.27
CA ALA A 292 -7.12 -3.28 5.04
C ALA A 292 -7.11 -1.89 4.38
N PHE A 293 -6.88 -1.82 3.07
CA PHE A 293 -6.89 -0.56 2.34
C PHE A 293 -8.28 0.09 2.31
N ALA A 294 -9.35 -0.67 2.10
CA ALA A 294 -10.71 -0.14 2.06
C ALA A 294 -11.11 0.45 3.42
N THR A 295 -10.83 -0.26 4.53
CA THR A 295 -11.10 0.23 5.88
C THR A 295 -10.26 1.47 6.20
N THR A 296 -8.99 1.49 5.79
CA THR A 296 -8.09 2.65 5.85
C THR A 296 -8.67 3.86 5.12
N LEU A 297 -9.18 3.69 3.90
CA LEU A 297 -9.78 4.78 3.12
C LEU A 297 -11.06 5.29 3.78
N LEU A 298 -11.89 4.42 4.35
CA LEU A 298 -13.07 4.84 5.11
C LEU A 298 -12.68 5.72 6.32
N ALA A 299 -11.65 5.31 7.06
CA ALA A 299 -11.15 6.06 8.21
C ALA A 299 -10.44 7.36 7.83
N ALA A 300 -9.81 7.43 6.67
CA ALA A 300 -9.27 8.69 6.14
C ALA A 300 -10.36 9.75 5.92
N VAL A 301 -11.61 9.32 5.70
CA VAL A 301 -12.78 10.20 5.58
C VAL A 301 -13.40 10.53 6.94
N LEU A 302 -13.61 9.51 7.79
CA LEU A 302 -14.44 9.57 9.00
C LEU A 302 -13.64 9.67 10.30
N GLY A 303 -12.32 9.60 10.24
CA GLY A 303 -11.46 9.56 11.42
C GLY A 303 -11.64 8.26 12.22
N THR A 304 -11.35 8.34 13.52
CA THR A 304 -11.50 7.22 14.46
C THR A 304 -12.93 6.72 14.62
N ASP A 305 -13.92 7.54 14.29
CA ASP A 305 -15.34 7.16 14.31
C ASP A 305 -15.64 5.98 13.37
N ALA A 306 -14.88 5.83 12.29
CA ALA A 306 -15.00 4.71 11.35
C ALA A 306 -14.82 3.35 12.05
N VAL A 307 -13.94 3.29 13.04
CA VAL A 307 -13.51 2.06 13.72
C VAL A 307 -13.78 2.08 15.23
N ALA A 308 -14.62 2.98 15.71
CA ALA A 308 -14.88 3.19 17.14
C ALA A 308 -15.46 1.96 17.87
N HIS A 309 -15.98 0.99 17.13
CA HIS A 309 -16.60 -0.23 17.66
C HIS A 309 -15.78 -1.49 17.38
N ARG A 310 -14.57 -1.35 16.84
CA ARG A 310 -13.65 -2.48 16.68
C ARG A 310 -13.23 -3.04 18.04
N PRO A 311 -12.90 -4.33 18.15
CA PRO A 311 -12.30 -4.86 19.37
C PRO A 311 -10.90 -4.28 19.56
N ALA A 312 -10.45 -4.16 20.81
CA ALA A 312 -9.06 -3.83 21.11
C ALA A 312 -8.14 -4.96 20.62
N SER A 313 -6.98 -4.58 20.10
CA SER A 313 -5.98 -5.50 19.55
C SER A 313 -4.64 -5.37 20.25
N GLU A 314 -3.82 -6.43 20.21
CA GLU A 314 -2.46 -6.42 20.77
C GLU A 314 -1.54 -5.39 20.09
N ILE A 315 -1.86 -4.98 18.86
CA ILE A 315 -1.10 -3.97 18.12
C ILE A 315 -1.41 -2.52 18.56
N ASP A 316 -2.51 -2.27 19.26
CA ASP A 316 -2.96 -0.91 19.62
C ASP A 316 -1.88 -0.05 20.29
N PRO A 317 -1.09 -0.55 21.26
CA PRO A 317 -0.02 0.26 21.86
C PRO A 317 1.04 0.69 20.84
N VAL A 318 1.26 -0.10 19.77
CA VAL A 318 2.20 0.25 18.70
C VAL A 318 1.61 1.34 17.81
N LEU A 319 0.30 1.26 17.52
CA LEU A 319 -0.42 2.27 16.73
C LEU A 319 -0.47 3.62 17.46
N ASP A 320 -0.73 3.62 18.75
CA ASP A 320 -0.66 4.81 19.61
C ASP A 320 0.74 5.45 19.56
N ALA A 321 1.79 4.66 19.79
CA ALA A 321 3.15 5.14 19.77
C ALA A 321 3.60 5.65 18.39
N MET A 322 3.14 5.02 17.31
CA MET A 322 3.38 5.49 15.94
C MET A 322 2.69 6.83 15.70
N HIS A 323 1.42 6.95 16.04
CA HIS A 323 0.66 8.18 15.91
C HIS A 323 1.30 9.34 16.67
N GLU A 324 1.67 9.14 17.95
CA GLU A 324 2.33 10.17 18.76
C GLU A 324 3.64 10.66 18.11
N ARG A 325 4.50 9.73 17.66
CA ARG A 325 5.79 10.05 17.02
C ARG A 325 5.58 10.77 15.69
N TRP A 326 4.64 10.28 14.88
CA TRP A 326 4.31 10.87 13.60
C TRP A 326 3.82 12.32 13.76
N MET A 327 2.88 12.55 14.66
CA MET A 327 2.33 13.87 14.90
C MET A 327 3.36 14.83 15.53
N ALA A 328 4.29 14.33 16.35
CA ALA A 328 5.35 15.15 16.93
C ALA A 328 6.25 15.79 15.84
N LEU A 329 6.52 15.06 14.75
CA LEU A 329 7.35 15.59 13.65
C LEU A 329 6.55 16.36 12.60
N THR A 330 5.26 16.04 12.41
CA THR A 330 4.48 16.56 11.28
C THR A 330 3.51 17.69 11.65
N ALA A 331 3.04 17.77 12.90
CA ALA A 331 2.08 18.79 13.32
C ALA A 331 2.69 20.17 13.63
N GLY A 332 3.99 20.24 13.87
CA GLY A 332 4.71 21.45 14.30
C GLY A 332 5.44 22.22 13.20
N GLN A 333 5.34 21.81 11.95
CA GLN A 333 6.02 22.45 10.81
C GLN A 333 5.15 23.41 10.04
#